data_c502cf5e5ed2f5b42ed9ac5a4a8b854e
#
_entry.id   c502cf5e5ed2f5b42ed9ac5a4a8b854e
#
_cell.length_a   1.000
_cell.length_b   1.000
_cell.length_c   1.000
_cell.angle_alpha   90.00
_cell.angle_beta   90.00
_cell.angle_gamma   90.00
#
_symmetry.space_group_name_H-M   'P 1'
#
loop_
_entity.id
_entity.type
_entity.pdbx_description
1 polymer ?
#
loop_
_entity_poly.entity_id
_entity_poly.type
_entity_poly.pdbx_seq_one_letter_code
_entity_poly.pdbx_strand_id
1 'polypeptide(L)'
;MGTSSFLRNRYWVLRHGKSIPNEKGLIVSSLENGVRLEYRLASEGVEQAQLAGKLFLKELKENNIPLENVRICYSPFARTSHTAEVVASVLNLPFEGPQCKVIEDLRERYFGPSFELLSHDKYPEIWAMDEKDPFTRPEGGESVDDVVARLASAMATMESEYQGCAILVVSHGDPLQILQTILDAASKQMEPSCGDFASRIQAVRVPSILSQHRKFALLTGELRTVL
;
A
#
# COMPACT_ATOMS: atom_id res chain seq x y z
N MET A 1 -7.08 29.19 -1.27
CA MET A 1 -5.93 29.03 -0.39
C MET A 1 -5.65 27.55 -0.34
N GLY A 2 -4.59 27.07 -0.99
CA GLY A 2 -4.24 25.66 -0.98
C GLY A 2 -3.82 25.24 0.43
N THR A 3 -4.47 24.24 0.99
CA THR A 3 -4.00 23.57 2.21
C THR A 3 -2.60 23.06 1.90
N SER A 4 -1.59 23.58 2.60
CA SER A 4 -0.22 23.10 2.49
C SER A 4 -0.24 21.61 2.85
N SER A 5 0.02 20.74 1.87
CA SER A 5 0.17 19.32 2.12
C SER A 5 1.33 19.13 3.12
N PHE A 6 1.14 18.28 4.13
CA PHE A 6 2.23 17.92 5.06
C PHE A 6 3.21 16.92 4.42
N LEU A 7 2.94 16.49 3.18
CA LEU A 7 3.79 15.64 2.36
C LEU A 7 4.49 16.48 1.28
N ARG A 8 5.75 16.14 1.00
CA ARG A 8 6.56 16.81 -0.05
C ARG A 8 6.30 16.26 -1.44
N ASN A 9 5.72 15.06 -1.52
CA ASN A 9 5.45 14.32 -2.74
C ASN A 9 3.95 14.10 -2.90
N ARG A 10 3.53 13.73 -4.12
CA ARG A 10 2.16 13.32 -4.41
C ARG A 10 2.10 11.81 -4.48
N TYR A 11 1.08 11.20 -3.87
CA TYR A 11 0.98 9.76 -3.73
C TYR A 11 -0.23 9.17 -4.45
N TRP A 12 0.00 8.06 -5.08
CA TRP A 12 -1.00 7.12 -5.56
C TRP A 12 -0.77 5.78 -4.90
N VAL A 13 -1.84 5.08 -4.60
CA VAL A 13 -1.81 3.69 -4.11
C VAL A 13 -2.40 2.78 -5.17
N LEU A 14 -1.77 1.63 -5.36
CA LEU A 14 -2.22 0.59 -6.26
C LEU A 14 -2.18 -0.74 -5.53
N ARG A 15 -3.35 -1.35 -5.33
CA ARG A 15 -3.40 -2.74 -4.90
C ARG A 15 -2.97 -3.64 -6.05
N HIS A 16 -2.10 -4.61 -5.77
CA HIS A 16 -1.67 -5.57 -6.80
C HIS A 16 -2.87 -6.16 -7.57
N GLY A 17 -2.67 -6.51 -8.82
CA GLY A 17 -3.66 -7.22 -9.64
C GLY A 17 -4.00 -8.58 -9.04
N LYS A 18 -5.09 -9.21 -9.53
CA LYS A 18 -5.51 -10.53 -9.10
C LYS A 18 -4.36 -11.54 -9.20
N SER A 19 -3.98 -12.12 -8.09
CA SER A 19 -2.87 -13.07 -7.99
C SER A 19 -3.34 -14.52 -8.07
N ILE A 20 -2.42 -15.45 -8.31
CA ILE A 20 -2.71 -16.88 -8.25
C ILE A 20 -3.29 -17.30 -6.89
N PRO A 21 -2.80 -16.81 -5.73
CA PRO A 21 -3.48 -17.02 -4.45
C PRO A 21 -4.92 -16.51 -4.42
N ASN A 22 -5.20 -15.34 -5.01
CA ASN A 22 -6.59 -14.83 -5.07
C ASN A 22 -7.51 -15.74 -5.86
N GLU A 23 -7.04 -16.33 -6.98
CA GLU A 23 -7.83 -17.29 -7.75
C GLU A 23 -8.09 -18.59 -6.97
N LYS A 24 -7.11 -19.02 -6.18
CA LYS A 24 -7.20 -20.23 -5.35
C LYS A 24 -7.92 -19.99 -4.01
N GLY A 25 -8.30 -18.75 -3.70
CA GLY A 25 -8.89 -18.40 -2.42
C GLY A 25 -7.96 -18.61 -1.22
N LEU A 26 -6.64 -18.39 -1.38
CA LEU A 26 -5.63 -18.63 -0.35
C LEU A 26 -5.10 -17.33 0.26
N ILE A 27 -4.90 -17.35 1.56
CA ILE A 27 -4.17 -16.31 2.30
C ILE A 27 -2.67 -16.59 2.16
N VAL A 28 -1.93 -15.66 1.56
CA VAL A 28 -0.47 -15.66 1.47
C VAL A 28 0.04 -14.36 2.03
N SER A 29 0.45 -14.38 3.28
CA SER A 29 0.79 -13.20 4.08
C SER A 29 2.22 -13.22 4.64
N SER A 30 2.85 -14.38 4.75
CA SER A 30 4.25 -14.48 5.18
C SER A 30 5.20 -13.99 4.08
N LEU A 31 6.32 -13.37 4.48
CA LEU A 31 7.36 -12.97 3.55
C LEU A 31 7.96 -14.18 2.81
N GLU A 32 8.15 -15.28 3.53
CA GLU A 32 8.70 -16.52 2.98
C GLU A 32 7.90 -17.05 1.77
N ASN A 33 6.57 -17.09 1.90
CA ASN A 33 5.70 -17.51 0.80
C ASN A 33 5.50 -16.38 -0.22
N GLY A 34 5.31 -15.16 0.25
CA GLY A 34 4.93 -14.02 -0.60
C GLY A 34 5.92 -13.70 -1.72
N VAL A 35 7.22 -13.96 -1.52
CA VAL A 35 8.26 -13.73 -2.53
C VAL A 35 8.36 -14.84 -3.58
N ARG A 36 7.66 -15.97 -3.40
CA ARG A 36 7.72 -17.11 -4.32
C ARG A 36 6.98 -16.81 -5.62
N LEU A 37 7.62 -17.08 -6.75
CA LEU A 37 7.08 -16.77 -8.09
C LEU A 37 5.77 -17.48 -8.39
N GLU A 38 5.49 -18.61 -7.75
CA GLU A 38 4.21 -19.31 -7.87
C GLU A 38 3.01 -18.51 -7.36
N TYR A 39 3.25 -17.45 -6.58
CA TYR A 39 2.21 -16.55 -6.03
C TYR A 39 2.16 -15.19 -6.75
N ARG A 40 2.70 -15.10 -7.97
CA ARG A 40 2.64 -13.92 -8.84
C ARG A 40 1.22 -13.62 -9.30
N LEU A 41 1.07 -12.64 -10.20
CA LEU A 41 -0.20 -12.34 -10.84
C LEU A 41 -0.71 -13.52 -11.69
N ALA A 42 -2.03 -13.70 -11.65
CA ALA A 42 -2.78 -14.45 -12.64
C ALA A 42 -2.97 -13.62 -13.93
N SER A 43 -3.44 -14.22 -15.00
CA SER A 43 -3.63 -13.54 -16.29
C SER A 43 -4.51 -12.30 -16.18
N GLU A 44 -5.66 -12.41 -15.49
CA GLU A 44 -6.56 -11.29 -15.22
C GLU A 44 -5.86 -10.17 -14.43
N GLY A 45 -4.98 -10.53 -13.50
CA GLY A 45 -4.22 -9.55 -12.72
C GLY A 45 -3.20 -8.76 -13.55
N VAL A 46 -2.64 -9.38 -14.58
CA VAL A 46 -1.76 -8.68 -15.55
C VAL A 46 -2.57 -7.64 -16.34
N GLU A 47 -3.77 -7.98 -16.80
CA GLU A 47 -4.68 -7.05 -17.48
C GLU A 47 -5.08 -5.87 -16.56
N GLN A 48 -5.39 -6.17 -15.29
CA GLN A 48 -5.68 -5.15 -14.29
C GLN A 48 -4.48 -4.22 -14.06
N ALA A 49 -3.28 -4.75 -13.97
CA ALA A 49 -2.05 -3.94 -13.81
C ALA A 49 -1.76 -3.07 -15.05
N GLN A 50 -2.00 -3.58 -16.26
CA GLN A 50 -1.89 -2.81 -17.49
C GLN A 50 -2.88 -1.65 -17.53
N LEU A 51 -4.14 -1.90 -17.12
CA LEU A 51 -5.16 -0.86 -17.04
C LEU A 51 -4.78 0.20 -16.00
N ALA A 52 -4.35 -0.22 -14.80
CA ALA A 52 -3.88 0.70 -13.76
C ALA A 52 -2.70 1.56 -14.24
N GLY A 53 -1.75 0.99 -14.97
CA GLY A 53 -0.63 1.73 -15.58
C GLY A 53 -1.11 2.79 -16.58
N LYS A 54 -2.08 2.47 -17.42
CA LYS A 54 -2.68 3.42 -18.38
C LYS A 54 -3.42 4.55 -17.65
N LEU A 55 -4.17 4.24 -16.60
CA LEU A 55 -4.86 5.23 -15.77
C LEU A 55 -3.86 6.15 -15.07
N PHE A 56 -2.81 5.59 -14.49
CA PHE A 56 -1.76 6.38 -13.85
C PHE A 56 -1.06 7.31 -14.85
N LEU A 57 -0.70 6.81 -16.04
CA LEU A 57 -0.11 7.63 -17.11
C LEU A 57 -1.04 8.79 -17.53
N LYS A 58 -2.35 8.54 -17.57
CA LYS A 58 -3.35 9.58 -17.86
C LYS A 58 -3.34 10.65 -16.78
N GLU A 59 -3.40 10.25 -15.49
CA GLU A 59 -3.37 11.20 -14.36
C GLU A 59 -2.07 12.00 -14.31
N LEU A 60 -0.92 11.40 -14.61
CA LEU A 60 0.35 12.11 -14.71
C LEU A 60 0.30 13.21 -15.77
N LYS A 61 -0.26 12.92 -16.96
CA LYS A 61 -0.43 13.89 -18.04
C LYS A 61 -1.39 15.02 -17.66
N GLU A 62 -2.53 14.70 -17.06
CA GLU A 62 -3.53 15.68 -16.62
C GLU A 62 -2.99 16.61 -15.54
N ASN A 63 -2.06 16.14 -14.73
CA ASN A 63 -1.39 16.92 -13.69
C ASN A 63 -0.05 17.56 -14.15
N ASN A 64 0.33 17.42 -15.42
CA ASN A 64 1.58 17.93 -15.99
C ASN A 64 2.83 17.41 -15.24
N ILE A 65 2.83 16.13 -14.82
CA ILE A 65 3.95 15.51 -14.15
C ILE A 65 4.81 14.75 -15.15
N PRO A 66 6.08 15.14 -15.36
CA PRO A 66 6.98 14.45 -16.28
C PRO A 66 7.42 13.10 -15.70
N LEU A 67 7.71 12.13 -16.59
CA LEU A 67 8.05 10.76 -16.20
C LEU A 67 9.34 10.66 -15.39
N GLU A 68 10.28 11.58 -15.55
CA GLU A 68 11.49 11.65 -14.74
C GLU A 68 11.22 11.88 -13.25
N ASN A 69 10.07 12.48 -12.91
CA ASN A 69 9.63 12.70 -11.52
C ASN A 69 8.76 11.58 -10.96
N VAL A 70 8.57 10.50 -11.71
CA VAL A 70 7.79 9.35 -11.24
C VAL A 70 8.69 8.40 -10.45
N ARG A 71 8.15 7.85 -9.36
CA ARG A 71 8.76 6.76 -8.58
C ARG A 71 7.72 5.67 -8.35
N ILE A 72 8.13 4.43 -8.50
CA ILE A 72 7.31 3.23 -8.21
C ILE A 72 7.95 2.54 -7.02
N CYS A 73 7.30 2.63 -5.85
CA CYS A 73 7.72 1.97 -4.64
C CYS A 73 6.82 0.75 -4.38
N TYR A 74 7.39 -0.43 -4.22
CA TYR A 74 6.59 -1.66 -4.19
C TYR A 74 7.04 -2.65 -3.12
N SER A 75 6.09 -3.45 -2.66
CA SER A 75 6.30 -4.58 -1.75
C SER A 75 7.14 -5.68 -2.42
N PRO A 76 8.00 -6.42 -1.68
CA PRO A 76 8.83 -7.50 -2.23
C PRO A 76 8.05 -8.75 -2.67
N PHE A 77 6.75 -8.85 -2.41
CA PHE A 77 5.95 -10.00 -2.77
C PHE A 77 5.84 -10.17 -4.29
N ALA A 78 5.85 -11.41 -4.79
CA ALA A 78 5.85 -11.70 -6.22
C ALA A 78 4.67 -11.05 -6.97
N ARG A 79 3.48 -10.98 -6.36
CA ARG A 79 2.29 -10.34 -6.97
C ARG A 79 2.40 -8.82 -7.09
N THR A 80 3.01 -8.15 -6.12
CA THR A 80 3.24 -6.69 -6.15
C THR A 80 4.41 -6.32 -7.04
N SER A 81 5.49 -7.09 -7.01
CA SER A 81 6.64 -6.93 -7.91
C SER A 81 6.20 -7.08 -9.37
N HIS A 82 5.44 -8.12 -9.71
CA HIS A 82 4.91 -8.31 -11.06
C HIS A 82 3.93 -7.19 -11.46
N THR A 83 3.08 -6.69 -10.53
CA THR A 83 2.23 -5.52 -10.80
C THR A 83 3.07 -4.29 -11.13
N ALA A 84 4.10 -4.00 -10.33
CA ALA A 84 4.97 -2.85 -10.52
C ALA A 84 5.76 -2.95 -11.84
N GLU A 85 6.25 -4.13 -12.21
CA GLU A 85 6.92 -4.41 -13.47
C GLU A 85 6.01 -4.11 -14.67
N VAL A 86 4.77 -4.59 -14.64
CA VAL A 86 3.78 -4.34 -15.71
C VAL A 86 3.48 -2.84 -15.82
N VAL A 87 3.28 -2.14 -14.70
CA VAL A 87 3.06 -0.69 -14.71
C VAL A 87 4.27 0.05 -15.24
N ALA A 88 5.49 -0.29 -14.80
CA ALA A 88 6.72 0.32 -15.32
C ALA A 88 6.85 0.16 -16.84
N SER A 89 6.53 -1.03 -17.36
CA SER A 89 6.49 -1.29 -18.80
C SER A 89 5.49 -0.39 -19.54
N VAL A 90 4.29 -0.18 -19.00
CA VAL A 90 3.29 0.73 -19.59
C VAL A 90 3.79 2.18 -19.63
N LEU A 91 4.58 2.60 -18.64
CA LEU A 91 5.16 3.94 -18.57
C LEU A 91 6.48 4.06 -19.36
N ASN A 92 6.97 2.98 -19.98
CA ASN A 92 8.30 2.89 -20.60
C ASN A 92 9.45 3.22 -19.63
N LEU A 93 9.32 2.84 -18.37
CA LEU A 93 10.35 2.95 -17.34
C LEU A 93 11.07 1.61 -17.18
N PRO A 94 12.41 1.60 -17.09
CA PRO A 94 13.15 0.36 -16.77
C PRO A 94 12.83 -0.10 -15.36
N PHE A 95 12.32 -1.32 -15.22
CA PHE A 95 11.91 -1.84 -13.89
C PHE A 95 13.10 -1.99 -12.93
N GLU A 96 14.26 -2.36 -13.43
CA GLU A 96 15.51 -2.42 -12.63
C GLU A 96 16.21 -1.03 -12.52
N GLY A 97 15.55 0.03 -12.99
CA GLY A 97 16.09 1.38 -12.96
C GLY A 97 15.86 2.09 -11.63
N PRO A 98 16.47 3.28 -11.45
CA PRO A 98 16.43 4.02 -10.19
C PRO A 98 15.05 4.56 -9.80
N GLN A 99 14.07 4.49 -10.72
CA GLN A 99 12.71 4.94 -10.50
C GLN A 99 11.81 3.86 -9.85
N CYS A 100 12.25 2.60 -9.84
CA CYS A 100 11.54 1.48 -9.25
C CYS A 100 12.31 0.99 -8.02
N LYS A 101 11.67 0.99 -6.86
CA LYS A 101 12.32 0.63 -5.59
C LYS A 101 11.47 -0.33 -4.80
N VAL A 102 12.04 -1.47 -4.44
CA VAL A 102 11.45 -2.37 -3.46
C VAL A 102 11.57 -1.77 -2.05
N ILE A 103 10.48 -1.79 -1.29
CA ILE A 103 10.43 -1.38 0.10
C ILE A 103 9.77 -2.49 0.91
N GLU A 104 10.54 -3.13 1.80
CA GLU A 104 10.05 -4.27 2.57
C GLU A 104 8.87 -3.89 3.48
N ASP A 105 8.88 -2.69 4.03
CA ASP A 105 7.82 -2.17 4.90
C ASP A 105 6.46 -2.01 4.20
N LEU A 106 6.41 -2.13 2.86
CA LEU A 106 5.18 -2.20 2.06
C LEU A 106 4.62 -3.62 1.91
N ARG A 107 5.24 -4.65 2.53
CA ARG A 107 4.79 -6.04 2.47
C ARG A 107 3.37 -6.21 3.01
N GLU A 108 2.74 -7.36 2.67
CA GLU A 108 1.44 -7.74 3.24
C GLU A 108 1.51 -7.82 4.77
N ARG A 109 0.39 -7.57 5.43
CA ARG A 109 0.24 -7.83 6.86
C ARG A 109 0.34 -9.33 7.09
N TYR A 110 1.24 -9.72 7.96
CA TYR A 110 1.34 -11.12 8.35
C TYR A 110 0.25 -11.45 9.39
N PHE A 111 -0.64 -12.34 9.02
CA PHE A 111 -1.77 -12.73 9.88
C PHE A 111 -1.42 -13.85 10.87
N GLY A 112 -0.18 -14.33 10.86
CA GLY A 112 0.30 -15.41 11.71
C GLY A 112 0.20 -16.79 11.05
N PRO A 113 0.88 -17.79 11.64
CA PRO A 113 0.96 -19.14 11.06
C PRO A 113 -0.39 -19.84 10.98
N SER A 114 -1.33 -19.48 11.86
CA SER A 114 -2.68 -20.08 11.89
C SER A 114 -3.56 -19.68 10.71
N PHE A 115 -3.21 -18.62 9.97
CA PHE A 115 -3.96 -18.15 8.82
C PHE A 115 -3.23 -18.39 7.51
N GLU A 116 -1.92 -18.63 7.56
CA GLU A 116 -1.10 -18.78 6.36
C GLU A 116 -1.52 -20.00 5.53
N LEU A 117 -1.71 -19.82 4.23
CA LEU A 117 -2.18 -20.82 3.26
C LEU A 117 -3.60 -21.36 3.51
N LEU A 118 -4.36 -20.74 4.42
CA LEU A 118 -5.77 -21.06 4.61
C LEU A 118 -6.68 -20.33 3.62
N SER A 119 -7.97 -20.72 3.64
CA SER A 119 -9.01 -20.08 2.82
C SER A 119 -9.23 -18.62 3.17
N HIS A 120 -9.51 -17.79 2.17
CA HIS A 120 -9.98 -16.41 2.30
C HIS A 120 -11.22 -16.27 3.21
N ASP A 121 -12.00 -17.34 3.41
CA ASP A 121 -13.16 -17.34 4.32
C ASP A 121 -12.76 -17.06 5.77
N LYS A 122 -11.46 -17.09 6.08
CA LYS A 122 -10.90 -16.76 7.39
C LYS A 122 -10.70 -15.26 7.64
N TYR A 123 -10.71 -14.42 6.60
CA TYR A 123 -10.57 -12.97 6.78
C TYR A 123 -11.58 -12.33 7.73
N PRO A 124 -12.87 -12.72 7.78
CA PRO A 124 -13.81 -12.16 8.74
C PRO A 124 -13.39 -12.31 10.21
N GLU A 125 -12.65 -13.36 10.56
CA GLU A 125 -12.13 -13.57 11.91
C GLU A 125 -11.09 -12.49 12.28
N ILE A 126 -10.21 -12.16 11.32
CA ILE A 126 -9.18 -11.10 11.47
C ILE A 126 -9.87 -9.73 11.57
N TRP A 127 -10.81 -9.46 10.69
CA TRP A 127 -11.51 -8.17 10.66
C TRP A 127 -12.33 -7.89 11.91
N ALA A 128 -12.99 -8.91 12.46
CA ALA A 128 -13.71 -8.79 13.73
C ALA A 128 -12.77 -8.49 14.91
N MET A 129 -11.54 -9.01 14.87
CA MET A 129 -10.49 -8.70 15.84
C MET A 129 -10.07 -7.23 15.74
N ASP A 130 -9.81 -6.74 14.53
CA ASP A 130 -9.39 -5.36 14.26
C ASP A 130 -10.45 -4.33 14.64
N GLU A 131 -11.73 -4.64 14.38
CA GLU A 131 -12.86 -3.78 14.77
C GLU A 131 -12.97 -3.65 16.28
N LYS A 132 -12.70 -4.72 17.00
CA LYS A 132 -12.74 -4.74 18.46
C LYS A 132 -11.55 -4.02 19.09
N ASP A 133 -10.34 -4.32 18.62
CA ASP A 133 -9.10 -3.72 19.09
C ASP A 133 -7.99 -3.83 18.02
N PRO A 134 -7.65 -2.74 17.33
CA PRO A 134 -6.62 -2.73 16.28
C PRO A 134 -5.18 -2.90 16.80
N PHE A 135 -4.97 -2.95 18.11
CA PHE A 135 -3.69 -3.26 18.75
C PHE A 135 -3.52 -4.74 19.05
N THR A 136 -4.58 -5.52 18.97
CA THR A 136 -4.51 -6.96 19.15
C THR A 136 -3.83 -7.63 17.95
N ARG A 137 -2.87 -8.52 18.23
CA ARG A 137 -2.19 -9.33 17.22
C ARG A 137 -2.88 -10.68 17.05
N PRO A 138 -3.12 -11.15 15.82
CA PRO A 138 -3.29 -12.59 15.61
C PRO A 138 -2.05 -13.32 16.14
N GLU A 139 -2.21 -14.55 16.62
CA GLU A 139 -1.08 -15.31 17.18
C GLU A 139 0.08 -15.42 16.18
N GLY A 140 1.25 -14.91 16.56
CA GLY A 140 2.44 -14.84 15.71
C GLY A 140 2.36 -13.87 14.53
N GLY A 141 1.30 -13.06 14.43
CA GLY A 141 1.09 -12.09 13.35
C GLY A 141 1.28 -10.63 13.78
N GLU A 142 0.91 -9.72 12.88
CA GLU A 142 0.94 -8.26 13.08
C GLU A 142 -0.45 -7.72 13.45
N SER A 143 -0.52 -6.78 14.38
CA SER A 143 -1.70 -5.94 14.62
C SER A 143 -1.82 -4.87 13.52
N VAL A 144 -2.94 -4.15 13.46
CA VAL A 144 -3.08 -2.97 12.60
C VAL A 144 -2.03 -1.91 12.98
N ASP A 145 -1.77 -1.70 14.27
CA ASP A 145 -0.79 -0.74 14.76
C ASP A 145 0.66 -1.10 14.40
N ASP A 146 1.02 -2.39 14.39
CA ASP A 146 2.33 -2.83 13.88
C ASP A 146 2.51 -2.46 12.42
N VAL A 147 1.47 -2.64 11.61
CA VAL A 147 1.48 -2.25 10.19
C VAL A 147 1.59 -0.73 10.04
N VAL A 148 0.89 0.07 10.88
CA VAL A 148 1.05 1.53 10.90
C VAL A 148 2.51 1.92 11.16
N ALA A 149 3.17 1.30 12.14
CA ALA A 149 4.55 1.63 12.48
C ALA A 149 5.51 1.46 11.29
N ARG A 150 5.43 0.33 10.55
CA ARG A 150 6.29 0.11 9.39
C ARG A 150 5.89 0.94 8.17
N LEU A 151 4.61 1.19 7.95
CA LEU A 151 4.16 2.08 6.88
C LEU A 151 4.61 3.52 7.12
N ALA A 152 4.62 3.99 8.38
CA ALA A 152 5.18 5.30 8.73
C ALA A 152 6.69 5.37 8.42
N SER A 153 7.45 4.29 8.67
CA SER A 153 8.85 4.17 8.30
C SER A 153 9.04 4.22 6.78
N ALA A 154 8.23 3.48 6.02
CA ALA A 154 8.26 3.50 4.55
C ALA A 154 7.99 4.91 4.00
N MET A 155 6.96 5.59 4.52
CA MET A 155 6.62 6.95 4.13
C MET A 155 7.74 7.95 4.47
N ALA A 156 8.31 7.87 5.68
CA ALA A 156 9.43 8.72 6.09
C ALA A 156 10.65 8.53 5.16
N THR A 157 10.93 7.29 4.76
CA THR A 157 11.99 6.97 3.79
C THR A 157 11.71 7.63 2.44
N MET A 158 10.49 7.48 1.89
CA MET A 158 10.12 8.09 0.61
C MET A 158 10.15 9.63 0.68
N GLU A 159 9.67 10.23 1.77
CA GLU A 159 9.70 11.69 1.98
C GLU A 159 11.11 12.24 2.17
N SER A 160 12.05 11.44 2.69
CA SER A 160 13.45 11.86 2.83
C SER A 160 14.24 11.75 1.52
N GLU A 161 13.95 10.72 0.71
CA GLU A 161 14.68 10.43 -0.53
C GLU A 161 14.18 11.23 -1.73
N TYR A 162 12.88 11.58 -1.75
CA TYR A 162 12.24 12.21 -2.91
C TYR A 162 11.61 13.55 -2.54
N GLN A 163 11.63 14.47 -3.51
CA GLN A 163 10.99 15.77 -3.37
C GLN A 163 10.31 16.18 -4.70
N GLY A 164 9.04 16.57 -4.61
CA GLY A 164 8.26 17.00 -5.79
C GLY A 164 7.96 15.85 -6.77
N CYS A 165 8.04 14.61 -6.30
CA CYS A 165 7.80 13.42 -7.12
C CYS A 165 6.34 12.98 -7.07
N ALA A 166 5.92 12.25 -8.12
CA ALA A 166 4.73 11.41 -8.12
C ALA A 166 5.15 9.99 -7.71
N ILE A 167 4.69 9.55 -6.57
CA ILE A 167 5.04 8.25 -6.01
C ILE A 167 3.85 7.30 -6.12
N LEU A 168 4.03 6.21 -6.86
CA LEU A 168 3.10 5.10 -6.92
C LEU A 168 3.52 4.05 -5.90
N VAL A 169 2.66 3.81 -4.90
CA VAL A 169 2.86 2.76 -3.89
C VAL A 169 2.10 1.52 -4.31
N VAL A 170 2.81 0.46 -4.69
CA VAL A 170 2.23 -0.83 -5.08
C VAL A 170 2.32 -1.80 -3.91
N SER A 171 1.17 -2.14 -3.33
CA SER A 171 1.12 -2.97 -2.12
C SER A 171 -0.17 -3.82 -2.09
N HIS A 172 -0.66 -4.17 -0.94
CA HIS A 172 -1.72 -5.14 -0.68
C HIS A 172 -2.96 -4.49 -0.06
N GLY A 173 -4.03 -5.26 0.07
CA GLY A 173 -5.30 -4.77 0.59
C GLY A 173 -5.16 -4.13 1.97
N ASP A 174 -4.71 -4.87 2.97
CA ASP A 174 -4.60 -4.39 4.34
C ASP A 174 -3.61 -3.21 4.50
N PRO A 175 -2.35 -3.30 4.07
CA PRO A 175 -1.43 -2.16 4.18
C PRO A 175 -1.94 -0.89 3.52
N LEU A 176 -2.56 -0.98 2.34
CA LEU A 176 -3.02 0.23 1.63
C LEU A 176 -4.27 0.86 2.25
N GLN A 177 -5.20 0.06 2.78
CA GLN A 177 -6.35 0.62 3.50
C GLN A 177 -5.93 1.24 4.83
N ILE A 178 -4.95 0.64 5.53
CA ILE A 178 -4.37 1.20 6.75
C ILE A 178 -3.62 2.50 6.43
N LEU A 179 -2.78 2.51 5.38
CA LEU A 179 -2.07 3.72 4.95
C LEU A 179 -3.02 4.87 4.64
N GLN A 180 -4.07 4.63 3.86
CA GLN A 180 -5.07 5.65 3.56
C GLN A 180 -5.78 6.16 4.82
N THR A 181 -6.09 5.27 5.76
CA THR A 181 -6.73 5.64 7.03
C THR A 181 -5.87 6.63 7.82
N ILE A 182 -4.58 6.34 7.99
CA ILE A 182 -3.70 7.24 8.77
C ILE A 182 -3.41 8.55 8.05
N LEU A 183 -3.26 8.53 6.72
CA LEU A 183 -3.03 9.74 5.95
C LEU A 183 -4.27 10.63 5.90
N ASP A 184 -5.47 10.07 5.69
CA ASP A 184 -6.73 10.82 5.72
C ASP A 184 -6.96 11.45 7.10
N ALA A 185 -6.74 10.70 8.18
CA ALA A 185 -6.88 11.22 9.53
C ALA A 185 -5.84 12.30 9.86
N ALA A 186 -4.57 12.10 9.45
CA ALA A 186 -3.51 13.07 9.66
C ALA A 186 -3.73 14.37 8.88
N SER A 187 -4.32 14.31 7.68
CA SER A 187 -4.65 15.49 6.87
C SER A 187 -5.75 16.38 7.49
N LYS A 188 -6.63 15.78 8.29
CA LYS A 188 -7.75 16.47 8.96
C LYS A 188 -7.38 17.12 10.28
N GLN A 189 -6.17 16.90 10.78
CA GLN A 189 -5.68 17.55 11.99
C GLN A 189 -5.39 19.03 11.70
N MET A 190 -6.20 19.92 12.26
CA MET A 190 -6.22 21.37 11.96
C MET A 190 -5.20 22.20 12.75
N GLU A 191 -4.45 21.64 13.68
CA GLU A 191 -3.48 22.38 14.47
C GLU A 191 -2.22 22.74 13.66
N PRO A 192 -1.98 24.03 13.34
CA PRO A 192 -0.77 24.47 12.63
C PRO A 192 0.54 24.21 13.38
N SER A 193 0.42 24.00 14.70
CA SER A 193 1.54 23.69 15.60
C SER A 193 1.90 22.20 15.66
N CYS A 194 1.12 21.36 15.03
CA CYS A 194 1.40 19.93 15.01
C CYS A 194 2.46 19.64 13.96
N GLY A 195 3.64 19.50 14.41
CA GLY A 195 4.88 18.97 13.97
C GLY A 195 4.99 18.31 12.60
N ASP A 196 6.10 17.63 12.46
CA ASP A 196 6.49 16.84 11.30
C ASP A 196 5.52 15.65 11.02
N PHE A 197 5.76 14.97 9.93
CA PHE A 197 5.01 13.78 9.52
C PHE A 197 4.87 12.74 10.64
N ALA A 198 5.97 12.45 11.38
CA ALA A 198 5.98 11.44 12.42
C ALA A 198 5.03 11.79 13.58
N SER A 199 5.01 13.04 14.01
CA SER A 199 4.11 13.54 15.07
C SER A 199 2.65 13.42 14.66
N ARG A 200 2.31 13.74 13.40
CA ARG A 200 0.93 13.61 12.87
C ARG A 200 0.48 12.15 12.83
N ILE A 201 1.35 11.25 12.37
CA ILE A 201 1.02 9.81 12.35
C ILE A 201 0.85 9.28 13.78
N GLN A 202 1.71 9.69 14.72
CA GLN A 202 1.58 9.27 16.11
C GLN A 202 0.24 9.70 16.73
N ALA A 203 -0.24 10.89 16.41
CA ALA A 203 -1.50 11.41 16.94
C ALA A 203 -2.75 10.67 16.44
N VAL A 204 -2.68 10.01 15.28
CA VAL A 204 -3.81 9.23 14.71
C VAL A 204 -3.77 7.74 15.07
N ARG A 205 -2.77 7.27 15.80
CA ARG A 205 -2.65 5.89 16.29
C ARG A 205 -3.56 5.65 17.48
N VAL A 206 -4.84 5.73 17.27
CA VAL A 206 -5.88 5.53 18.29
C VAL A 206 -6.93 4.52 17.81
N PRO A 207 -7.56 3.74 18.71
CA PRO A 207 -8.50 2.68 18.34
C PRO A 207 -9.64 3.18 17.45
N SER A 208 -10.22 4.34 17.75
CA SER A 208 -11.35 4.91 17.02
C SER A 208 -11.04 5.26 15.55
N ILE A 209 -9.77 5.41 15.19
CA ILE A 209 -9.32 5.63 13.82
C ILE A 209 -8.92 4.31 13.18
N LEU A 210 -8.02 3.56 13.82
CA LEU A 210 -7.40 2.38 13.24
C LEU A 210 -8.38 1.22 13.02
N SER A 211 -9.39 1.05 13.90
CA SER A 211 -10.43 0.03 13.73
C SER A 211 -11.31 0.23 12.48
N GLN A 212 -11.22 1.40 11.84
CA GLN A 212 -12.05 1.75 10.69
C GLN A 212 -11.31 1.62 9.35
N HIS A 213 -10.11 1.05 9.32
CA HIS A 213 -9.26 0.97 8.11
C HIS A 213 -9.96 0.35 6.90
N ARG A 214 -10.90 -0.55 7.11
CA ARG A 214 -11.66 -1.20 6.03
C ARG A 214 -12.55 -0.26 5.21
N LYS A 215 -12.81 0.96 5.67
CA LYS A 215 -13.49 1.99 4.87
C LYS A 215 -12.72 2.35 3.60
N PHE A 216 -11.42 2.12 3.59
CA PHE A 216 -10.53 2.38 2.47
C PHE A 216 -10.18 1.11 1.67
N ALA A 217 -10.96 0.04 1.78
CA ALA A 217 -10.72 -1.18 1.03
C ALA A 217 -10.62 -0.91 -0.49
N LEU A 218 -9.70 -1.61 -1.14
CA LEU A 218 -9.47 -1.53 -2.59
C LEU A 218 -9.73 -2.89 -3.25
N LEU A 219 -10.23 -2.86 -4.46
CA LEU A 219 -10.26 -4.02 -5.34
C LEU A 219 -8.86 -4.33 -5.89
N THR A 220 -8.65 -5.57 -6.39
CA THR A 220 -7.40 -5.92 -7.08
C THR A 220 -7.21 -5.06 -8.32
N GLY A 221 -6.01 -4.51 -8.51
CA GLY A 221 -5.70 -3.59 -9.61
C GLY A 221 -6.31 -2.20 -9.46
N GLU A 222 -6.95 -1.87 -8.35
CA GLU A 222 -7.50 -0.54 -8.13
C GLU A 222 -6.39 0.47 -7.83
N LEU A 223 -6.38 1.53 -8.64
CA LEU A 223 -5.54 2.72 -8.48
C LEU A 223 -6.36 3.81 -7.78
N ARG A 224 -5.76 4.48 -6.81
CA ARG A 224 -6.38 5.61 -6.11
C ARG A 224 -5.37 6.68 -5.79
N THR A 225 -5.74 7.95 -6.03
CA THR A 225 -4.96 9.10 -5.58
C THR A 225 -5.12 9.26 -4.07
N VAL A 226 -4.05 9.59 -3.36
CA VAL A 226 -4.05 9.82 -1.91
C VAL A 226 -3.61 11.25 -1.65
N LEU A 227 -4.50 12.07 -1.04
CA LEU A 227 -4.30 13.48 -0.69
C LEU A 227 -3.98 14.41 -1.87
#